data_52206aa4702b32e5f3a0b115d55da87c
#
_entry.id   52206aa4702b32e5f3a0b115d55da87c
#
_cell.length_a   1.000
_cell.length_b   1.000
_cell.length_c   1.000
_cell.angle_alpha   90.00
_cell.angle_beta   90.00
_cell.angle_gamma   90.00
#
_symmetry.space_group_name_H-M   'P 1'
#
loop_
_entity.id
_entity.type
_entity.pdbx_description
1 polymer ?
#
loop_
_entity_poly.entity_id
_entity_poly.type
_entity_poly.pdbx_seq_one_letter_code
_entity_poly.pdbx_strand_id
1 'polypeptide(L)'
;IGKLDGEILNSSISLTPSDSFFQILNYITLLIIIFIIKMIFYTDRHKNRFYLFLSFLGFVTSIIAITFYLNGNPDIFIFKNSFFKNASTGFFINRTIFAVFLLFTLISSLEVLKNLDEYSSKKKNNFFLKIYVRLFVVFITIGIITSFSRIGNFLFLITILSYLFKEYYFNKTENSSFKYIIILILLLDILILGFYFGGSKIIDRFYFLNDEFAEIYSDNLSLSRIDIIKFSIIQLKNFLLFGYGTGGFEILFQINHSDLGIQYADHAHSDLFEFIGEFGVIGTILLLLSLLSFFICKNSYSFINLILMSYIIIILIFDFSMHIPLILLLLTIFLNLNKKNFN
;
A
#
# COMPACT_ATOMS: atom_id res chain seq x y z
N ILE A 1 7.52 34.20 -1.10
CA ILE A 1 7.43 33.86 0.33
C ILE A 1 7.34 35.17 1.06
N GLY A 2 6.13 35.44 1.58
CA GLY A 2 5.65 36.74 1.91
C GLY A 2 6.36 37.38 3.09
N LYS A 3 6.65 38.65 2.94
CA LYS A 3 6.62 39.62 4.02
C LYS A 3 5.19 39.66 4.56
N LEU A 4 4.93 38.89 5.61
CA LEU A 4 3.88 39.18 6.55
C LEU A 4 4.51 40.10 7.60
N ASP A 5 4.13 41.35 7.55
CA ASP A 5 4.32 42.39 8.57
C ASP A 5 5.68 42.43 9.29
N GLY A 6 6.74 42.77 8.55
CA GLY A 6 7.95 43.39 9.16
C GLY A 6 8.80 42.56 10.11
N GLU A 7 8.35 41.39 10.55
CA GLU A 7 9.15 40.47 11.35
C GLU A 7 9.87 39.49 10.43
N ILE A 8 11.19 39.44 10.56
CA ILE A 8 12.03 38.38 9.98
C ILE A 8 11.63 37.10 10.72
N LEU A 9 10.64 36.39 10.19
CA LEU A 9 10.36 35.02 10.59
C LEU A 9 11.67 34.24 10.41
N ASN A 10 12.17 33.66 11.46
CA ASN A 10 13.32 32.76 11.43
C ASN A 10 13.18 31.86 10.21
N SER A 11 14.12 31.96 9.27
CA SER A 11 14.09 31.24 8.01
C SER A 11 14.20 29.75 8.29
N SER A 12 13.06 29.08 8.45
CA SER A 12 12.99 27.63 8.49
C SER A 12 13.25 27.05 7.10
N ILE A 13 14.00 25.96 7.03
CA ILE A 13 14.23 25.22 5.77
C ILE A 13 12.93 24.56 5.31
N SER A 14 12.03 24.22 6.24
CA SER A 14 10.72 23.63 5.94
C SER A 14 9.62 24.68 5.91
N LEU A 15 8.66 24.55 4.98
CA LEU A 15 7.42 25.35 4.94
C LEU A 15 6.52 25.03 6.13
N THR A 16 6.61 23.80 6.66
CA THR A 16 5.80 23.28 7.78
C THR A 16 6.70 22.66 8.84
N PRO A 17 7.38 23.47 9.68
CA PRO A 17 8.33 22.95 10.67
C PRO A 17 7.73 21.95 11.67
N SER A 18 6.47 22.19 12.08
CA SER A 18 5.74 21.31 13.00
C SER A 18 5.51 19.92 12.40
N ASP A 19 5.00 19.88 11.17
CA ASP A 19 4.67 18.63 10.49
C ASP A 19 5.94 17.86 10.12
N SER A 20 6.96 18.57 9.68
CA SER A 20 8.29 17.99 9.44
C SER A 20 8.88 17.36 10.69
N PHE A 21 8.69 17.97 11.86
CA PHE A 21 9.14 17.41 13.12
C PHE A 21 8.40 16.11 13.47
N PHE A 22 7.08 16.07 13.31
CA PHE A 22 6.29 14.84 13.52
C PHE A 22 6.66 13.74 12.53
N GLN A 23 6.93 14.07 11.28
CA GLN A 23 7.39 13.09 10.29
C GLN A 23 8.77 12.54 10.61
N ILE A 24 9.70 13.37 11.09
CA ILE A 24 11.01 12.91 11.56
C ILE A 24 10.85 11.93 12.73
N LEU A 25 9.96 12.21 13.69
CA LEU A 25 9.65 11.27 14.77
C LEU A 25 9.12 9.93 14.26
N ASN A 26 8.25 9.94 13.24
CA ASN A 26 7.78 8.73 12.59
C ASN A 26 8.94 7.92 11.98
N TYR A 27 9.87 8.56 11.29
CA TYR A 27 11.03 7.86 10.72
C TYR A 27 11.97 7.30 11.81
N ILE A 28 12.17 8.04 12.91
CA ILE A 28 12.93 7.55 14.06
C ILE A 28 12.25 6.33 14.68
N THR A 29 10.92 6.36 14.85
CA THR A 29 10.17 5.19 15.37
C THR A 29 10.32 3.98 14.47
N LEU A 30 10.31 4.14 13.13
CA LEU A 30 10.56 3.05 12.20
C LEU A 30 11.98 2.46 12.36
N LEU A 31 12.99 3.29 12.56
CA LEU A 31 14.36 2.80 12.83
C LEU A 31 14.42 1.99 14.14
N ILE A 32 13.77 2.46 15.20
CA ILE A 32 13.67 1.72 16.48
C ILE A 32 12.97 0.37 16.25
N ILE A 33 11.88 0.36 15.49
CA ILE A 33 11.13 -0.86 15.17
C ILE A 33 12.01 -1.88 14.42
N ILE A 34 12.91 -1.46 13.53
CA ILE A 34 13.85 -2.38 12.85
C ILE A 34 14.71 -3.13 13.87
N PHE A 35 15.21 -2.45 14.92
CA PHE A 35 15.96 -3.10 15.99
C PHE A 35 15.09 -4.09 16.78
N ILE A 36 13.88 -3.68 17.13
CA ILE A 36 12.91 -4.53 17.86
C ILE A 36 12.57 -5.78 17.04
N ILE A 37 12.33 -5.65 15.74
CA ILE A 37 12.05 -6.77 14.83
C ILE A 37 13.18 -7.80 14.87
N LYS A 38 14.43 -7.36 14.78
CA LYS A 38 15.59 -8.26 14.83
C LYS A 38 15.70 -8.99 16.16
N MET A 39 15.29 -8.37 17.27
CA MET A 39 15.30 -8.99 18.61
C MET A 39 14.15 -10.00 18.78
N ILE A 40 12.94 -9.67 18.32
CA ILE A 40 11.75 -10.48 18.55
C ILE A 40 11.66 -11.66 17.56
N PHE A 41 11.93 -11.39 16.27
CA PHE A 41 11.69 -12.35 15.19
C PHE A 41 12.93 -13.15 14.79
N TYR A 42 13.79 -13.45 15.72
CA TYR A 42 14.97 -14.24 15.43
C TYR A 42 14.66 -15.73 15.14
N THR A 43 13.45 -16.22 15.52
CA THR A 43 13.00 -17.61 15.27
C THR A 43 11.85 -17.66 14.26
N ASP A 44 11.82 -18.70 13.42
CA ASP A 44 10.72 -18.97 12.49
C ASP A 44 9.36 -19.13 13.18
N ARG A 45 9.36 -19.59 14.46
CA ARG A 45 8.13 -19.71 15.24
C ARG A 45 7.48 -18.35 15.49
N HIS A 46 8.25 -17.34 15.88
CA HIS A 46 7.73 -16.00 16.12
C HIS A 46 7.25 -15.35 14.82
N LYS A 47 7.99 -15.53 13.73
CA LYS A 47 7.61 -15.08 12.41
C LYS A 47 6.28 -15.70 11.96
N ASN A 48 6.10 -17.02 12.12
CA ASN A 48 4.85 -17.69 11.75
C ASN A 48 3.66 -17.26 12.61
N ARG A 49 3.87 -16.99 13.92
CA ARG A 49 2.83 -16.42 14.78
C ARG A 49 2.42 -15.03 14.35
N PHE A 50 3.36 -14.20 13.96
CA PHE A 50 3.08 -12.87 13.43
C PHE A 50 2.28 -12.94 12.13
N TYR A 51 2.68 -13.80 11.19
CA TYR A 51 1.92 -13.99 9.95
C TYR A 51 0.49 -14.50 10.21
N LEU A 52 0.32 -15.42 11.15
CA LEU A 52 -1.00 -15.91 11.53
C LEU A 52 -1.85 -14.80 12.15
N PHE A 53 -1.29 -14.00 13.04
CA PHE A 53 -1.97 -12.86 13.63
C PHE A 53 -2.39 -11.83 12.56
N LEU A 54 -1.49 -11.48 11.65
CA LEU A 54 -1.79 -10.52 10.58
C LEU A 54 -2.83 -11.07 9.59
N SER A 55 -2.80 -12.38 9.30
CA SER A 55 -3.82 -13.07 8.51
C SER A 55 -5.21 -12.98 9.15
N PHE A 56 -5.29 -13.22 10.45
CA PHE A 56 -6.53 -13.09 11.21
C PHE A 56 -7.05 -11.65 11.23
N LEU A 57 -6.16 -10.68 11.42
CA LEU A 57 -6.51 -9.26 11.39
C LEU A 57 -7.02 -8.85 10.01
N GLY A 58 -6.40 -9.32 8.92
CA GLY A 58 -6.88 -9.11 7.56
C GLY A 58 -8.26 -9.73 7.32
N PHE A 59 -8.52 -10.91 7.84
CA PHE A 59 -9.81 -11.57 7.78
C PHE A 59 -10.91 -10.75 8.46
N VAL A 60 -10.67 -10.32 9.69
CA VAL A 60 -11.64 -9.51 10.46
C VAL A 60 -11.93 -8.17 9.76
N THR A 61 -10.88 -7.47 9.33
CA THR A 61 -11.03 -6.19 8.63
C THR A 61 -11.75 -6.34 7.29
N SER A 62 -11.51 -7.45 6.55
CA SER A 62 -12.22 -7.76 5.31
C SER A 62 -13.71 -8.00 5.54
N ILE A 63 -14.09 -8.78 6.55
CA ILE A 63 -15.50 -9.01 6.87
C ILE A 63 -16.20 -7.69 7.19
N ILE A 64 -15.58 -6.87 8.04
CA ILE A 64 -16.15 -5.58 8.42
C ILE A 64 -16.31 -4.68 7.17
N ALA A 65 -15.29 -4.61 6.32
CA ALA A 65 -15.34 -3.80 5.12
C ALA A 65 -16.41 -4.28 4.12
N ILE A 66 -16.54 -5.59 3.92
CA ILE A 66 -17.56 -6.17 3.05
C ILE A 66 -18.97 -5.91 3.61
N THR A 67 -19.17 -6.11 4.92
CA THR A 67 -20.48 -5.86 5.55
C THR A 67 -20.87 -4.38 5.47
N PHE A 68 -19.92 -3.45 5.65
CA PHE A 68 -20.19 -2.02 5.49
C PHE A 68 -20.54 -1.69 4.05
N TYR A 69 -19.80 -2.21 3.09
CA TYR A 69 -20.07 -2.01 1.66
C TYR A 69 -21.45 -2.50 1.26
N LEU A 70 -21.87 -3.70 1.71
CA LEU A 70 -23.19 -4.26 1.40
C LEU A 70 -24.34 -3.45 2.04
N ASN A 71 -24.08 -2.78 3.15
CA ASN A 71 -25.02 -1.88 3.81
C ASN A 71 -24.95 -0.42 3.31
N GLY A 72 -24.25 -0.15 2.19
CA GLY A 72 -24.15 1.18 1.59
C GLY A 72 -23.16 2.11 2.32
N ASN A 73 -22.18 1.56 3.06
CA ASN A 73 -21.21 2.30 3.86
C ASN A 73 -21.87 3.34 4.77
N PRO A 74 -22.65 2.92 5.77
CA PRO A 74 -23.34 3.82 6.68
C PRO A 74 -22.32 4.62 7.51
N ASP A 75 -22.70 5.84 7.85
CA ASP A 75 -21.92 6.67 8.77
C ASP A 75 -21.93 6.03 10.17
N ILE A 76 -20.79 5.56 10.62
CA ILE A 76 -20.65 4.93 11.94
C ILE A 76 -19.84 5.83 12.84
N PHE A 77 -20.31 6.06 14.04
CA PHE A 77 -19.84 6.79 15.21
C PHE A 77 -18.56 7.64 15.08
N ILE A 78 -17.46 7.10 14.52
CA ILE A 78 -16.17 7.76 14.33
C ILE A 78 -15.93 8.09 12.84
N PHE A 79 -16.56 7.34 11.94
CA PHE A 79 -16.39 7.45 10.49
C PHE A 79 -17.62 8.10 9.87
N LYS A 80 -17.70 9.41 9.99
CA LYS A 80 -18.69 10.22 9.29
C LYS A 80 -18.18 10.53 7.89
N ASN A 81 -19.05 10.38 6.88
CA ASN A 81 -18.75 10.70 5.48
C ASN A 81 -17.67 9.84 4.83
N SER A 82 -17.94 8.55 4.64
CA SER A 82 -17.13 7.75 3.73
C SER A 82 -17.18 8.36 2.32
N PHE A 83 -16.06 8.90 1.83
CA PHE A 83 -15.93 9.42 0.47
C PHE A 83 -16.22 8.34 -0.59
N PHE A 84 -15.97 7.07 -0.26
CA PHE A 84 -16.12 5.95 -1.17
C PHE A 84 -17.35 5.10 -0.82
N LYS A 85 -18.56 5.63 -1.03
CA LYS A 85 -19.81 4.89 -0.77
C LYS A 85 -19.94 3.60 -1.60
N ASN A 86 -19.32 3.57 -2.78
CA ASN A 86 -19.41 2.46 -3.74
C ASN A 86 -18.20 1.50 -3.69
N ALA A 87 -17.44 1.47 -2.60
CA ALA A 87 -16.26 0.60 -2.45
C ALA A 87 -16.12 0.13 -1.00
N SER A 88 -15.56 -1.07 -0.79
CA SER A 88 -15.22 -1.52 0.55
C SER A 88 -13.94 -0.84 1.02
N THR A 89 -14.00 -0.15 2.14
CA THR A 89 -12.86 0.52 2.78
C THR A 89 -12.71 0.14 4.25
N GLY A 90 -13.76 -0.40 4.86
CA GLY A 90 -13.78 -0.74 6.29
C GLY A 90 -13.49 0.49 7.15
N PHE A 91 -12.44 0.39 7.96
CA PHE A 91 -11.98 1.48 8.82
C PHE A 91 -11.00 2.44 8.15
N PHE A 92 -10.68 2.23 6.87
CA PHE A 92 -9.75 3.09 6.13
C PHE A 92 -10.50 4.19 5.40
N ILE A 93 -9.95 5.39 5.39
CA ILE A 93 -10.50 6.52 4.64
C ILE A 93 -10.32 6.28 3.13
N ASN A 94 -9.16 5.73 2.73
CA ASN A 94 -8.82 5.51 1.33
C ASN A 94 -8.88 4.03 0.96
N ARG A 95 -9.57 3.73 -0.15
CA ARG A 95 -9.73 2.37 -0.69
C ARG A 95 -8.41 1.72 -1.14
N THR A 96 -7.44 2.51 -1.62
CA THR A 96 -6.14 1.99 -2.05
C THR A 96 -5.31 1.57 -0.85
N ILE A 97 -5.27 2.40 0.21
CA ILE A 97 -4.58 2.08 1.45
C ILE A 97 -5.15 0.80 2.08
N PHE A 98 -6.48 0.65 2.09
CA PHE A 98 -7.14 -0.57 2.54
C PHE A 98 -6.71 -1.79 1.72
N ALA A 99 -6.73 -1.69 0.38
CA ALA A 99 -6.31 -2.77 -0.49
C ALA A 99 -4.84 -3.16 -0.28
N VAL A 100 -3.93 -2.19 -0.17
CA VAL A 100 -2.51 -2.43 0.09
C VAL A 100 -2.29 -3.08 1.46
N PHE A 101 -3.01 -2.65 2.50
CA PHE A 101 -3.01 -3.32 3.79
C PHE A 101 -3.43 -4.79 3.67
N LEU A 102 -4.52 -5.07 2.96
CA LEU A 102 -4.99 -6.43 2.73
C LEU A 102 -4.00 -7.29 1.93
N LEU A 103 -3.22 -6.70 1.03
CA LEU A 103 -2.17 -7.43 0.31
C LEU A 103 -1.06 -7.94 1.25
N PHE A 104 -0.65 -7.18 2.26
CA PHE A 104 0.27 -7.68 3.29
C PHE A 104 -0.34 -8.83 4.09
N THR A 105 -1.63 -8.76 4.40
CA THR A 105 -2.34 -9.82 5.11
C THR A 105 -2.53 -11.07 4.24
N LEU A 106 -2.72 -10.90 2.92
CA LEU A 106 -2.78 -11.99 1.95
C LEU A 106 -1.43 -12.71 1.86
N ILE A 107 -0.32 -11.98 1.69
CA ILE A 107 1.04 -12.56 1.69
C ILE A 107 1.26 -13.36 2.98
N SER A 108 0.86 -12.81 4.14
CA SER A 108 0.95 -13.51 5.42
C SER A 108 0.17 -14.82 5.42
N SER A 109 -1.06 -14.80 4.91
CA SER A 109 -1.94 -15.99 4.84
C SER A 109 -1.35 -17.05 3.91
N LEU A 110 -0.80 -16.65 2.77
CA LEU A 110 -0.16 -17.56 1.82
C LEU A 110 1.10 -18.21 2.41
N GLU A 111 1.93 -17.45 3.12
CA GLU A 111 3.11 -18.00 3.79
C GLU A 111 2.74 -18.94 4.94
N VAL A 112 1.69 -18.64 5.72
CA VAL A 112 1.18 -19.57 6.74
C VAL A 112 0.70 -20.87 6.09
N LEU A 113 -0.07 -20.81 5.00
CA LEU A 113 -0.54 -22.02 4.29
C LEU A 113 0.62 -22.85 3.78
N LYS A 114 1.61 -22.19 3.16
CA LYS A 114 2.80 -22.87 2.66
C LYS A 114 3.54 -23.61 3.79
N ASN A 115 3.81 -22.92 4.90
CA ASN A 115 4.48 -23.51 6.05
C ASN A 115 3.67 -24.68 6.65
N LEU A 116 2.34 -24.56 6.69
CA LEU A 116 1.47 -25.66 7.15
C LEU A 116 1.47 -26.86 6.21
N ASP A 117 1.65 -26.67 4.91
CA ASP A 117 1.77 -27.77 3.95
C ASP A 117 3.11 -28.50 4.08
N GLU A 118 4.21 -27.77 4.25
CA GLU A 118 5.53 -28.32 4.50
C GLU A 118 5.62 -29.11 5.82
N TYR A 119 4.97 -28.64 6.89
CA TYR A 119 4.92 -29.31 8.20
C TYR A 119 3.92 -30.48 8.26
N SER A 120 2.91 -30.49 7.39
CA SER A 120 1.86 -31.51 7.37
C SER A 120 2.37 -32.89 6.99
N SER A 121 3.48 -32.98 6.25
CA SER A 121 4.15 -34.23 5.99
C SER A 121 4.67 -34.95 7.28
N LYS A 122 4.76 -34.17 8.39
CA LYS A 122 5.35 -34.65 9.66
C LYS A 122 4.36 -34.75 10.84
N LYS A 123 3.16 -34.13 10.83
CA LYS A 123 2.20 -34.18 11.95
C LYS A 123 0.74 -33.93 11.51
N LYS A 124 -0.15 -34.82 11.95
CA LYS A 124 -1.60 -34.86 11.64
C LYS A 124 -2.47 -33.71 12.21
N ASN A 125 -1.95 -32.85 13.07
CA ASN A 125 -2.78 -31.97 13.92
C ASN A 125 -3.13 -30.59 13.36
N ASN A 126 -2.78 -30.25 12.10
CA ASN A 126 -2.98 -28.88 11.58
C ASN A 126 -4.14 -28.76 10.56
N PHE A 127 -5.00 -29.77 10.45
CA PHE A 127 -6.09 -29.79 9.48
C PHE A 127 -7.06 -28.61 9.63
N PHE A 128 -7.57 -28.38 10.83
CA PHE A 128 -8.48 -27.26 11.10
C PHE A 128 -7.83 -25.90 10.85
N LEU A 129 -6.58 -25.73 11.28
CA LEU A 129 -5.87 -24.46 11.03
C LEU A 129 -5.72 -24.17 9.53
N LYS A 130 -5.47 -25.19 8.70
CA LYS A 130 -5.45 -25.03 7.25
C LYS A 130 -6.79 -24.57 6.71
N ILE A 131 -7.90 -25.11 7.20
CA ILE A 131 -9.25 -24.70 6.78
C ILE A 131 -9.49 -23.23 7.14
N TYR A 132 -9.17 -22.82 8.38
CA TYR A 132 -9.36 -21.45 8.81
C TYR A 132 -8.52 -20.47 7.98
N VAL A 133 -7.25 -20.77 7.72
CA VAL A 133 -6.38 -19.87 6.94
C VAL A 133 -6.85 -19.81 5.47
N ARG A 134 -7.37 -20.90 4.89
CA ARG A 134 -8.02 -20.87 3.56
C ARG A 134 -9.23 -19.93 3.53
N LEU A 135 -10.06 -20.01 4.58
CA LEU A 135 -11.19 -19.10 4.73
C LEU A 135 -10.71 -17.63 4.84
N PHE A 136 -9.63 -17.37 5.58
CA PHE A 136 -9.04 -16.03 5.67
C PHE A 136 -8.63 -15.52 4.29
N VAL A 137 -7.95 -16.34 3.50
CA VAL A 137 -7.53 -16.00 2.14
C VAL A 137 -8.73 -15.60 1.29
N VAL A 138 -9.83 -16.36 1.33
CA VAL A 138 -11.05 -16.07 0.54
C VAL A 138 -11.63 -14.71 0.92
N PHE A 139 -11.84 -14.43 2.21
CA PHE A 139 -12.42 -13.14 2.62
C PHE A 139 -11.49 -11.95 2.36
N ILE A 140 -10.17 -12.12 2.57
CA ILE A 140 -9.17 -11.10 2.24
C ILE A 140 -9.22 -10.79 0.74
N THR A 141 -9.29 -11.82 -0.11
CA THR A 141 -9.37 -11.67 -1.57
C THR A 141 -10.63 -10.91 -1.98
N ILE A 142 -11.79 -11.29 -1.44
CA ILE A 142 -13.05 -10.57 -1.68
C ILE A 142 -12.91 -9.09 -1.24
N GLY A 143 -12.30 -8.83 -0.09
CA GLY A 143 -12.06 -7.47 0.41
C GLY A 143 -11.20 -6.64 -0.52
N ILE A 144 -10.12 -7.21 -1.09
CA ILE A 144 -9.27 -6.54 -2.07
C ILE A 144 -10.06 -6.19 -3.34
N ILE A 145 -10.80 -7.16 -3.89
CA ILE A 145 -11.57 -6.98 -5.12
C ILE A 145 -12.65 -5.92 -4.93
N THR A 146 -13.42 -5.99 -3.83
CA THR A 146 -14.50 -5.05 -3.53
C THR A 146 -14.02 -3.66 -3.11
N SER A 147 -12.73 -3.48 -2.86
CA SER A 147 -12.14 -2.14 -2.67
C SER A 147 -12.17 -1.30 -3.93
N PHE A 148 -12.26 -1.93 -5.11
CA PHE A 148 -12.19 -1.29 -6.42
C PHE A 148 -10.99 -0.37 -6.62
N SER A 149 -9.92 -0.58 -5.86
CA SER A 149 -8.65 0.11 -6.08
C SER A 149 -7.96 -0.45 -7.30
N ARG A 150 -7.70 0.37 -8.32
CA ARG A 150 -6.97 -0.04 -9.54
C ARG A 150 -5.59 -0.57 -9.17
N ILE A 151 -4.85 0.17 -8.34
CA ILE A 151 -3.50 -0.18 -7.89
C ILE A 151 -3.52 -1.39 -6.98
N GLY A 152 -4.47 -1.45 -6.03
CA GLY A 152 -4.62 -2.61 -5.15
C GLY A 152 -4.88 -3.89 -5.92
N ASN A 153 -5.80 -3.88 -6.90
CA ASN A 153 -6.09 -5.06 -7.73
C ASN A 153 -4.92 -5.41 -8.68
N PHE A 154 -4.19 -4.42 -9.18
CA PHE A 154 -3.00 -4.67 -9.99
C PHE A 154 -1.88 -5.35 -9.18
N LEU A 155 -1.61 -4.86 -7.98
CA LEU A 155 -0.63 -5.46 -7.06
C LEU A 155 -1.09 -6.86 -6.60
N PHE A 156 -2.39 -7.07 -6.42
CA PHE A 156 -2.98 -8.37 -6.14
C PHE A 156 -2.66 -9.37 -7.26
N LEU A 157 -2.90 -8.99 -8.51
CA LEU A 157 -2.61 -9.82 -9.67
C LEU A 157 -1.11 -10.17 -9.74
N ILE A 158 -0.22 -9.20 -9.54
CA ILE A 158 1.23 -9.42 -9.48
C ILE A 158 1.58 -10.43 -8.37
N THR A 159 0.97 -10.30 -7.21
CA THR A 159 1.22 -11.20 -6.08
C THR A 159 0.83 -12.64 -6.44
N ILE A 160 -0.38 -12.84 -6.93
CA ILE A 160 -0.88 -14.16 -7.26
C ILE A 160 -0.08 -14.79 -8.41
N LEU A 161 0.21 -14.03 -9.46
CA LEU A 161 1.05 -14.52 -10.57
C LEU A 161 2.47 -14.87 -10.10
N SER A 162 3.06 -14.09 -9.20
CA SER A 162 4.38 -14.37 -8.63
C SER A 162 4.37 -15.69 -7.84
N TYR A 163 3.36 -15.92 -7.00
CA TYR A 163 3.22 -17.19 -6.27
C TYR A 163 2.95 -18.37 -7.21
N LEU A 164 2.11 -18.22 -8.24
CA LEU A 164 1.90 -19.25 -9.27
C LEU A 164 3.20 -19.59 -10.00
N PHE A 165 3.94 -18.56 -10.44
CA PHE A 165 5.21 -18.75 -11.13
C PHE A 165 6.20 -19.52 -10.27
N LYS A 166 6.33 -19.14 -8.98
CA LYS A 166 7.21 -19.83 -8.03
C LYS A 166 6.82 -21.31 -7.87
N GLU A 167 5.54 -21.58 -7.67
CA GLU A 167 5.07 -22.98 -7.48
C GLU A 167 5.23 -23.81 -8.76
N TYR A 168 5.05 -23.23 -9.93
CA TYR A 168 5.15 -23.95 -11.19
C TYR A 168 6.60 -24.24 -11.59
N TYR A 169 7.51 -23.26 -11.45
CA TYR A 169 8.89 -23.40 -11.93
C TYR A 169 9.87 -23.92 -10.88
N PHE A 170 9.71 -23.55 -9.61
CA PHE A 170 10.69 -23.88 -8.58
C PHE A 170 10.25 -25.02 -7.67
N ASN A 171 8.95 -25.20 -7.41
CA ASN A 171 8.43 -26.26 -6.55
C ASN A 171 7.77 -27.35 -7.42
N LYS A 172 8.56 -28.22 -8.02
CA LYS A 172 8.09 -29.36 -8.83
C LYS A 172 7.45 -30.52 -8.02
N THR A 173 7.07 -30.30 -6.78
CA THR A 173 6.36 -31.32 -5.98
C THR A 173 4.96 -31.52 -6.54
N GLU A 174 4.69 -32.72 -7.05
CA GLU A 174 3.54 -33.08 -7.88
C GLU A 174 2.16 -32.87 -7.22
N ASN A 175 2.05 -32.71 -5.91
CA ASN A 175 0.76 -32.68 -5.19
C ASN A 175 0.66 -31.58 -4.12
N SER A 176 1.09 -30.34 -4.43
CA SER A 176 0.87 -29.26 -3.47
C SER A 176 -0.56 -28.74 -3.55
N SER A 177 -1.35 -28.97 -2.49
CA SER A 177 -2.69 -28.36 -2.33
C SER A 177 -2.65 -26.84 -2.50
N PHE A 178 -1.51 -26.25 -2.31
CA PHE A 178 -1.26 -24.81 -2.44
C PHE A 178 -1.47 -24.29 -3.86
N LYS A 179 -1.08 -25.03 -4.92
CA LYS A 179 -1.35 -24.67 -6.32
C LYS A 179 -2.85 -24.47 -6.58
N TYR A 180 -3.66 -25.40 -6.09
CA TYR A 180 -5.12 -25.35 -6.29
C TYR A 180 -5.75 -24.16 -5.57
N ILE A 181 -5.20 -23.75 -4.42
CA ILE A 181 -5.69 -22.58 -3.69
C ILE A 181 -5.42 -21.31 -4.51
N ILE A 182 -4.23 -21.18 -5.08
CA ILE A 182 -3.88 -20.00 -5.89
C ILE A 182 -4.75 -19.95 -7.16
N ILE A 183 -4.98 -21.08 -7.83
CA ILE A 183 -5.89 -21.17 -8.98
C ILE A 183 -7.32 -20.80 -8.57
N LEU A 184 -7.78 -21.29 -7.41
CA LEU A 184 -9.11 -20.95 -6.87
C LEU A 184 -9.25 -19.45 -6.63
N ILE A 185 -8.22 -18.78 -6.10
CA ILE A 185 -8.20 -17.33 -5.88
C ILE A 185 -8.38 -16.60 -7.21
N LEU A 186 -7.64 -16.99 -8.26
CA LEU A 186 -7.79 -16.39 -9.59
C LEU A 186 -9.18 -16.60 -10.18
N LEU A 187 -9.75 -17.81 -10.02
CA LEU A 187 -11.10 -18.09 -10.48
C LEU A 187 -12.13 -17.24 -9.74
N LEU A 188 -11.98 -17.07 -8.43
CA LEU A 188 -12.85 -16.19 -7.64
C LEU A 188 -12.74 -14.73 -8.11
N ASP A 189 -11.55 -14.25 -8.42
CA ASP A 189 -11.33 -12.91 -8.96
C ASP A 189 -12.10 -12.71 -10.27
N ILE A 190 -11.92 -13.62 -11.24
CA ILE A 190 -12.62 -13.58 -12.53
C ILE A 190 -14.15 -13.67 -12.34
N LEU A 191 -14.63 -14.54 -11.44
CA LEU A 191 -16.05 -14.68 -11.17
C LEU A 191 -16.65 -13.43 -10.54
N ILE A 192 -16.00 -12.85 -9.52
CA ILE A 192 -16.51 -11.65 -8.85
C ILE A 192 -16.49 -10.47 -9.82
N LEU A 193 -15.40 -10.26 -10.55
CA LEU A 193 -15.29 -9.18 -11.53
C LEU A 193 -16.29 -9.38 -12.70
N GLY A 194 -16.44 -10.59 -13.19
CA GLY A 194 -17.32 -10.89 -14.33
C GLY A 194 -18.81 -10.88 -14.00
N PHE A 195 -19.23 -11.58 -12.94
CA PHE A 195 -20.65 -11.76 -12.61
C PHE A 195 -21.23 -10.61 -11.79
N TYR A 196 -20.48 -10.10 -10.80
CA TYR A 196 -21.01 -9.07 -9.90
C TYR A 196 -20.99 -7.68 -10.52
N PHE A 197 -19.98 -7.39 -11.33
CA PHE A 197 -19.82 -6.06 -11.92
C PHE A 197 -20.35 -5.96 -13.35
N GLY A 198 -20.62 -7.08 -14.00
CA GLY A 198 -20.94 -7.10 -15.43
C GLY A 198 -19.81 -6.46 -16.28
N GLY A 199 -19.51 -7.01 -17.43
CA GLY A 199 -18.41 -6.50 -18.27
C GLY A 199 -18.49 -5.00 -18.60
N SER A 200 -19.71 -4.40 -18.61
CA SER A 200 -19.93 -2.97 -18.82
C SER A 200 -19.25 -2.09 -17.78
N LYS A 201 -19.42 -2.34 -16.48
CA LYS A 201 -18.82 -1.50 -15.44
C LYS A 201 -17.29 -1.56 -15.37
N ILE A 202 -16.68 -2.67 -15.79
CA ILE A 202 -15.22 -2.78 -15.89
C ILE A 202 -14.75 -1.97 -17.10
N ILE A 203 -15.44 -2.12 -18.23
CA ILE A 203 -15.16 -1.39 -19.45
C ILE A 203 -15.37 0.10 -19.24
N ASP A 204 -16.47 0.52 -18.61
CA ASP A 204 -16.73 1.92 -18.28
C ASP A 204 -15.61 2.54 -17.41
N ARG A 205 -15.02 1.78 -16.50
CA ARG A 205 -13.87 2.26 -15.70
C ARG A 205 -12.57 2.41 -16.49
N PHE A 206 -12.39 1.63 -17.55
CA PHE A 206 -11.30 1.86 -18.50
C PHE A 206 -11.61 3.02 -19.44
N TYR A 207 -12.88 3.27 -19.78
CA TYR A 207 -13.30 4.47 -20.51
C TYR A 207 -13.14 5.74 -19.66
N PHE A 208 -13.43 5.69 -18.35
CA PHE A 208 -13.14 6.80 -17.43
C PHE A 208 -11.66 7.16 -17.34
N LEU A 209 -10.74 6.27 -17.70
CA LEU A 209 -9.34 6.66 -17.90
C LEU A 209 -9.20 7.65 -19.06
N ASN A 210 -9.90 7.41 -20.16
CA ASN A 210 -9.94 8.33 -21.28
C ASN A 210 -10.58 9.67 -20.90
N ASP A 211 -11.61 9.67 -20.07
CA ASP A 211 -12.27 10.90 -19.59
C ASP A 211 -11.40 11.63 -18.58
N GLU A 212 -10.71 10.93 -17.66
CA GLU A 212 -9.66 11.57 -16.81
C GLU A 212 -8.53 12.20 -17.66
N PHE A 213 -8.25 11.65 -18.85
CA PHE A 213 -7.31 12.25 -19.80
C PHE A 213 -7.98 13.32 -20.69
N ALA A 214 -9.27 13.21 -20.97
CA ALA A 214 -10.02 14.15 -21.79
C ALA A 214 -10.49 15.40 -21.01
N GLU A 215 -10.76 15.29 -19.72
CA GLU A 215 -11.06 16.41 -18.81
C GLU A 215 -9.88 17.40 -18.65
N ILE A 216 -8.69 17.04 -19.13
CA ILE A 216 -7.56 17.97 -19.26
C ILE A 216 -7.92 19.20 -20.15
N TYR A 217 -8.94 19.08 -20.97
CA TYR A 217 -9.37 20.12 -21.92
C TYR A 217 -10.71 20.77 -21.57
N SER A 218 -11.38 20.36 -20.50
CA SER A 218 -12.64 20.97 -20.08
C SER A 218 -12.41 21.94 -18.91
N ASP A 219 -12.90 23.17 -19.04
CA ASP A 219 -12.83 24.24 -18.03
C ASP A 219 -13.62 23.95 -16.73
N ASN A 220 -13.95 22.70 -16.46
CA ASN A 220 -14.64 22.33 -15.24
C ASN A 220 -13.65 22.16 -14.08
N LEU A 221 -13.91 22.89 -13.01
CA LEU A 221 -13.19 23.00 -11.73
C LEU A 221 -12.94 21.69 -10.94
N SER A 222 -12.93 20.54 -11.58
CA SER A 222 -12.58 19.27 -10.93
C SER A 222 -11.08 19.01 -11.06
N LEU A 223 -10.37 19.03 -9.92
CA LEU A 223 -8.95 18.67 -9.85
C LEU A 223 -8.75 17.22 -10.30
N SER A 224 -8.14 17.03 -11.47
CA SER A 224 -7.70 15.71 -11.90
C SER A 224 -6.38 15.34 -11.22
N ARG A 225 -6.10 14.02 -11.06
CA ARG A 225 -4.81 13.55 -10.54
C ARG A 225 -3.63 14.08 -11.36
N ILE A 226 -3.82 14.25 -12.65
CA ILE A 226 -2.81 14.76 -13.58
C ILE A 226 -2.48 16.21 -13.27
N ASP A 227 -3.46 17.03 -12.92
CA ASP A 227 -3.22 18.44 -12.57
C ASP A 227 -2.45 18.55 -11.25
N ILE A 228 -2.74 17.68 -10.29
CA ILE A 228 -1.99 17.59 -9.03
C ILE A 228 -0.54 17.17 -9.29
N ILE A 229 -0.31 16.18 -10.15
CA ILE A 229 1.05 15.75 -10.54
C ILE A 229 1.78 16.86 -11.30
N LYS A 230 1.11 17.54 -12.25
CA LYS A 230 1.69 18.69 -12.96
C LYS A 230 2.08 19.82 -12.00
N PHE A 231 1.20 20.12 -11.05
CA PHE A 231 1.50 21.10 -10.00
C PHE A 231 2.76 20.69 -9.23
N SER A 232 2.85 19.43 -8.80
CA SER A 232 4.02 18.89 -8.09
C SER A 232 5.30 19.11 -8.91
N ILE A 233 5.27 18.76 -10.20
CA ILE A 233 6.42 18.93 -11.10
C ILE A 233 6.82 20.39 -11.26
N ILE A 234 5.86 21.31 -11.35
CA ILE A 234 6.13 22.76 -11.46
C ILE A 234 6.80 23.27 -10.18
N GLN A 235 6.32 22.83 -9.01
CA GLN A 235 6.90 23.23 -7.73
C GLN A 235 8.31 22.66 -7.49
N LEU A 236 8.69 21.54 -8.12
CA LEU A 236 10.06 21.02 -8.04
C LEU A 236 11.10 22.05 -8.48
N LYS A 237 10.78 22.95 -9.44
CA LYS A 237 11.70 24.00 -9.89
C LYS A 237 12.05 24.98 -8.76
N ASN A 238 11.12 25.22 -7.85
CA ASN A 238 11.29 26.16 -6.74
C ASN A 238 12.06 25.54 -5.56
N PHE A 239 11.99 24.23 -5.39
CA PHE A 239 12.52 23.51 -4.23
C PHE A 239 13.44 22.34 -4.61
N LEU A 240 14.17 22.44 -5.73
CA LEU A 240 14.86 21.33 -6.38
C LEU A 240 15.88 20.64 -5.50
N LEU A 241 16.73 21.35 -4.76
CA LEU A 241 17.88 20.76 -4.07
C LEU A 241 17.51 20.10 -2.74
N PHE A 242 16.81 20.85 -1.88
CA PHE A 242 16.54 20.43 -0.49
C PHE A 242 15.07 20.18 -0.18
N GLY A 243 14.18 20.46 -1.14
CA GLY A 243 12.75 20.29 -0.96
C GLY A 243 12.10 21.40 -0.12
N TYR A 244 10.77 21.25 0.08
CA TYR A 244 9.97 22.17 0.90
C TYR A 244 9.72 21.65 2.33
N GLY A 245 10.24 20.48 2.68
CA GLY A 245 10.07 19.82 3.97
C GLY A 245 8.93 18.81 3.98
N THR A 246 9.09 17.79 4.81
CA THR A 246 8.13 16.67 4.92
C THR A 246 6.78 17.14 5.45
N GLY A 247 5.67 16.65 4.86
CA GLY A 247 4.31 17.04 5.19
C GLY A 247 3.90 18.42 4.69
N GLY A 248 4.73 19.07 3.83
CA GLY A 248 4.47 20.40 3.33
C GLY A 248 3.61 20.47 2.07
N PHE A 249 3.28 19.33 1.44
CA PHE A 249 2.58 19.31 0.16
C PHE A 249 1.18 19.94 0.25
N GLU A 250 0.39 19.56 1.23
CA GLU A 250 -0.98 20.06 1.43
C GLU A 250 -0.99 21.59 1.55
N ILE A 251 -0.14 22.16 2.41
CA ILE A 251 -0.07 23.62 2.61
C ILE A 251 0.43 24.33 1.34
N LEU A 252 1.43 23.77 0.67
CA LEU A 252 1.92 24.29 -0.59
C LEU A 252 0.82 24.31 -1.65
N PHE A 253 0.01 23.26 -1.72
CA PHE A 253 -1.12 23.18 -2.63
C PHE A 253 -2.19 24.22 -2.30
N GLN A 254 -2.58 24.33 -1.04
CA GLN A 254 -3.59 25.29 -0.56
C GLN A 254 -3.18 26.75 -0.84
N ILE A 255 -1.92 27.11 -0.60
CA ILE A 255 -1.43 28.48 -0.87
C ILE A 255 -1.54 28.84 -2.36
N ASN A 256 -1.28 27.88 -3.25
CA ASN A 256 -1.31 28.14 -4.70
C ASN A 256 -2.70 27.99 -5.33
N HIS A 257 -3.64 27.36 -4.64
CA HIS A 257 -5.00 27.08 -5.12
C HIS A 257 -6.06 27.53 -4.11
N SER A 258 -5.87 28.70 -3.50
CA SER A 258 -6.81 29.28 -2.51
C SER A 258 -8.22 29.47 -3.05
N ASP A 259 -8.38 29.63 -4.38
CA ASP A 259 -9.65 29.91 -5.04
C ASP A 259 -10.52 28.66 -5.28
N LEU A 260 -9.98 27.44 -5.05
CA LEU A 260 -10.70 26.19 -5.29
C LEU A 260 -11.69 25.82 -4.18
N GLY A 261 -11.85 26.64 -3.16
CA GLY A 261 -12.81 26.43 -2.06
C GLY A 261 -12.50 25.18 -1.23
N ILE A 262 -13.44 24.23 -1.20
CA ILE A 262 -13.33 23.00 -0.38
C ILE A 262 -12.47 21.91 -1.05
N GLN A 263 -12.14 22.04 -2.33
CA GLN A 263 -11.35 21.05 -3.06
C GLN A 263 -9.86 21.33 -2.88
N TYR A 264 -9.20 20.49 -2.11
CA TYR A 264 -7.75 20.51 -1.95
C TYR A 264 -7.16 19.11 -2.06
N ALA A 265 -5.90 19.02 -2.44
CA ALA A 265 -5.16 17.77 -2.47
C ALA A 265 -4.22 17.71 -1.25
N ASP A 266 -4.39 16.69 -0.44
CA ASP A 266 -3.54 16.38 0.72
C ASP A 266 -2.23 15.69 0.30
N HIS A 267 -2.22 15.02 -0.86
CA HIS A 267 -1.06 14.29 -1.40
C HIS A 267 -0.92 14.49 -2.92
N ALA A 268 0.30 14.33 -3.42
CA ALA A 268 0.62 14.45 -4.87
C ALA A 268 0.08 13.31 -5.74
N HIS A 269 -0.54 12.28 -5.17
CA HIS A 269 -0.97 11.05 -5.85
C HIS A 269 0.16 10.28 -6.56
N SER A 270 1.40 10.60 -6.25
CA SER A 270 2.62 9.90 -6.63
C SER A 270 3.67 10.14 -5.56
N ASP A 271 3.98 9.11 -4.80
CA ASP A 271 4.99 9.18 -3.73
C ASP A 271 6.35 9.68 -4.25
N LEU A 272 6.71 9.33 -5.50
CA LEU A 272 7.98 9.76 -6.07
C LEU A 272 8.07 11.30 -6.17
N PHE A 273 7.04 11.93 -6.73
CA PHE A 273 7.03 13.39 -6.88
C PHE A 273 6.88 14.10 -5.54
N GLU A 274 6.15 13.51 -4.61
CA GLU A 274 6.00 14.04 -3.26
C GLU A 274 7.32 13.96 -2.50
N PHE A 275 8.03 12.81 -2.51
CA PHE A 275 9.35 12.68 -1.89
C PHE A 275 10.40 13.61 -2.52
N ILE A 276 10.40 13.79 -3.86
CA ILE A 276 11.31 14.75 -4.49
C ILE A 276 10.98 16.17 -4.03
N GLY A 277 9.70 16.49 -3.89
CA GLY A 277 9.26 17.79 -3.40
C GLY A 277 9.63 18.05 -1.94
N GLU A 278 9.44 17.05 -1.09
CA GLU A 278 9.70 17.15 0.35
C GLU A 278 11.19 17.15 0.71
N PHE A 279 11.96 16.23 0.13
CA PHE A 279 13.39 16.02 0.46
C PHE A 279 14.34 16.66 -0.54
N GLY A 280 13.83 17.18 -1.63
CA GLY A 280 14.64 17.59 -2.78
C GLY A 280 15.30 16.41 -3.49
N VAL A 281 15.98 16.71 -4.58
CA VAL A 281 16.69 15.69 -5.38
C VAL A 281 17.79 15.02 -4.55
N ILE A 282 18.50 15.77 -3.72
CA ILE A 282 19.60 15.21 -2.90
C ILE A 282 19.07 14.18 -1.91
N GLY A 283 18.05 14.54 -1.13
CA GLY A 283 17.45 13.64 -0.14
C GLY A 283 16.80 12.41 -0.80
N THR A 284 16.10 12.60 -1.92
CA THR A 284 15.47 11.49 -2.66
C THR A 284 16.49 10.53 -3.25
N ILE A 285 17.60 11.02 -3.79
CA ILE A 285 18.70 10.15 -4.26
C ILE A 285 19.29 9.34 -3.10
N LEU A 286 19.50 9.93 -1.94
CA LEU A 286 19.98 9.21 -0.76
C LEU A 286 19.00 8.11 -0.31
N LEU A 287 17.68 8.40 -0.30
CA LEU A 287 16.65 7.41 -0.01
C LEU A 287 16.66 6.26 -1.02
N LEU A 288 16.72 6.56 -2.33
CA LEU A 288 16.78 5.55 -3.38
C LEU A 288 18.05 4.70 -3.30
N LEU A 289 19.21 5.31 -3.04
CA LEU A 289 20.46 4.59 -2.84
C LEU A 289 20.41 3.67 -1.62
N SER A 290 19.80 4.12 -0.52
CA SER A 290 19.58 3.30 0.67
C SER A 290 18.71 2.08 0.35
N LEU A 291 17.62 2.28 -0.36
CA LEU A 291 16.71 1.23 -0.79
C LEU A 291 17.39 0.25 -1.75
N LEU A 292 18.14 0.74 -2.73
CA LEU A 292 18.92 -0.08 -3.66
C LEU A 292 19.99 -0.88 -2.90
N SER A 293 20.72 -0.26 -1.97
CA SER A 293 21.73 -0.95 -1.18
C SER A 293 21.13 -2.10 -0.36
N PHE A 294 19.90 -1.92 0.17
CA PHE A 294 19.18 -2.99 0.84
C PHE A 294 18.92 -4.17 -0.11
N PHE A 295 18.46 -3.92 -1.34
CA PHE A 295 18.17 -4.98 -2.31
C PHE A 295 19.42 -5.61 -2.94
N ILE A 296 20.51 -4.88 -3.08
CA ILE A 296 21.78 -5.44 -3.60
C ILE A 296 22.43 -6.39 -2.58
N CYS A 297 22.18 -6.22 -1.29
CA CYS A 297 22.70 -7.10 -0.26
C CYS A 297 22.21 -8.54 -0.46
N LYS A 298 23.13 -9.49 -0.62
CA LYS A 298 22.86 -10.90 -0.93
C LYS A 298 21.83 -11.58 0.01
N ASN A 299 21.73 -11.10 1.24
CA ASN A 299 20.78 -11.63 2.24
C ASN A 299 19.34 -11.14 2.07
N SER A 300 19.12 -10.13 1.24
CA SER A 300 17.78 -9.57 1.01
C SER A 300 17.02 -10.30 -0.11
N TYR A 301 17.66 -11.20 -0.85
CA TYR A 301 17.02 -11.99 -1.89
C TYR A 301 16.10 -13.06 -1.30
N SER A 302 14.95 -12.65 -0.81
CA SER A 302 13.84 -13.56 -0.55
C SER A 302 12.76 -13.34 -1.60
N PHE A 303 11.96 -14.36 -1.86
CA PHE A 303 10.84 -14.26 -2.80
C PHE A 303 9.85 -13.15 -2.42
N ILE A 304 9.55 -13.02 -1.13
CA ILE A 304 8.66 -11.96 -0.64
C ILE A 304 9.26 -10.59 -0.87
N ASN A 305 10.57 -10.42 -0.63
CA ASN A 305 11.23 -9.14 -0.86
C ASN A 305 11.21 -8.72 -2.34
N LEU A 306 11.24 -9.66 -3.28
CA LEU A 306 11.05 -9.35 -4.71
C LEU A 306 9.63 -8.86 -5.01
N ILE A 307 8.60 -9.46 -4.41
CA ILE A 307 7.22 -8.97 -4.51
C ILE A 307 7.12 -7.56 -3.91
N LEU A 308 7.70 -7.34 -2.73
CA LEU A 308 7.67 -6.03 -2.08
C LEU A 308 8.42 -4.96 -2.87
N MET A 309 9.48 -5.32 -3.58
CA MET A 309 10.16 -4.41 -4.50
C MET A 309 9.24 -3.94 -5.62
N SER A 310 8.45 -4.86 -6.20
CA SER A 310 7.44 -4.46 -7.19
C SER A 310 6.37 -3.55 -6.60
N TYR A 311 5.95 -3.77 -5.34
CA TYR A 311 5.03 -2.89 -4.64
C TYR A 311 5.61 -1.48 -4.49
N ILE A 312 6.86 -1.38 -4.00
CA ILE A 312 7.52 -0.09 -3.82
C ILE A 312 7.57 0.68 -5.14
N ILE A 313 8.00 0.04 -6.23
CA ILE A 313 8.12 0.69 -7.54
C ILE A 313 6.76 1.19 -8.04
N ILE A 314 5.72 0.36 -7.95
CA ILE A 314 4.40 0.70 -8.47
C ILE A 314 3.75 1.79 -7.61
N ILE A 315 3.83 1.69 -6.29
CA ILE A 315 3.26 2.69 -5.38
C ILE A 315 3.98 4.02 -5.56
N LEU A 316 5.31 4.05 -5.62
CA LEU A 316 6.07 5.28 -5.83
C LEU A 316 5.63 6.05 -7.07
N ILE A 317 5.27 5.35 -8.15
CA ILE A 317 4.90 6.02 -9.41
C ILE A 317 3.41 6.43 -9.41
N PHE A 318 2.52 5.58 -8.90
CA PHE A 318 1.08 5.69 -9.16
C PHE A 318 0.21 6.00 -7.95
N ASP A 319 0.77 6.03 -6.73
CA ASP A 319 0.00 6.23 -5.49
C ASP A 319 0.81 6.97 -4.42
N PHE A 320 0.17 7.27 -3.27
CA PHE A 320 0.78 7.93 -2.11
C PHE A 320 0.78 7.04 -0.84
N SER A 321 0.59 5.73 -1.00
CA SER A 321 0.47 4.80 0.13
C SER A 321 1.75 4.70 0.99
N MET A 322 2.92 5.09 0.45
CA MET A 322 4.17 5.11 1.22
C MET A 322 4.24 6.22 2.27
N HIS A 323 3.46 7.30 2.12
CA HIS A 323 3.34 8.35 3.15
C HIS A 323 2.48 7.91 4.33
N ILE A 324 1.73 6.81 4.20
CA ILE A 324 0.88 6.31 5.27
C ILE A 324 1.70 5.49 6.26
N PRO A 325 1.78 5.92 7.56
CA PRO A 325 2.65 5.28 8.55
C PRO A 325 2.41 3.78 8.72
N LEU A 326 1.14 3.33 8.62
CA LEU A 326 0.78 1.91 8.73
C LEU A 326 1.39 1.08 7.60
N ILE A 327 1.32 1.56 6.36
CA ILE A 327 1.85 0.85 5.19
C ILE A 327 3.38 0.80 5.25
N LEU A 328 4.00 1.94 5.58
CA LEU A 328 5.44 2.03 5.73
C LEU A 328 5.97 1.12 6.87
N LEU A 329 5.21 1.03 7.97
CA LEU A 329 5.50 0.11 9.07
C LEU A 329 5.45 -1.35 8.61
N LEU A 330 4.35 -1.76 7.94
CA LEU A 330 4.21 -3.13 7.43
C LEU A 330 5.31 -3.47 6.44
N LEU A 331 5.61 -2.59 5.50
CA LEU A 331 6.69 -2.75 4.55
C LEU A 331 8.03 -2.97 5.27
N THR A 332 8.33 -2.13 6.26
CA THR A 332 9.55 -2.21 7.08
C THR A 332 9.64 -3.55 7.81
N ILE A 333 8.54 -4.00 8.40
CA ILE A 333 8.46 -5.30 9.09
C ILE A 333 8.75 -6.43 8.10
N PHE A 334 8.04 -6.47 6.97
CA PHE A 334 8.15 -7.57 6.01
C PHE A 334 9.53 -7.67 5.36
N LEU A 335 10.12 -6.53 4.99
CA LEU A 335 11.48 -6.48 4.42
C LEU A 335 12.52 -7.05 5.40
N ASN A 336 12.38 -6.77 6.69
CA ASN A 336 13.32 -7.25 7.71
C ASN A 336 13.06 -8.71 8.13
N LEU A 337 11.77 -9.15 8.21
CA LEU A 337 11.42 -10.53 8.53
C LEU A 337 11.90 -11.53 7.48
N ASN A 338 11.97 -11.13 6.23
CA ASN A 338 12.31 -12.00 5.11
C ASN A 338 13.78 -11.93 4.71
N LYS A 339 14.60 -11.20 5.45
CA LYS A 339 16.04 -11.20 5.29
C LYS A 339 16.60 -12.56 5.73
N LYS A 340 17.42 -13.22 4.89
CA LYS A 340 18.10 -14.45 5.29
C LYS A 340 19.09 -14.09 6.39
N ASN A 341 18.99 -14.75 7.54
CA ASN A 341 20.01 -14.62 8.59
C ASN A 341 21.33 -15.17 8.09
N PHE A 342 22.43 -14.48 8.39
CA PHE A 342 23.76 -15.07 8.32
C PHE A 342 23.83 -16.15 9.41
N ASN A 343 23.89 -17.40 9.02
CA ASN A 343 24.47 -18.48 9.82
C ASN A 343 25.93 -18.62 9.47
#